data_ebb8a0af103ef1ad9c975925b15f211d
#
_entry.id   ebb8a0af103ef1ad9c975925b15f211d
#
_cell.length_a   1.000
_cell.length_b   1.000
_cell.length_c   1.000
_cell.angle_alpha   90.00
_cell.angle_beta   90.00
_cell.angle_gamma   90.00
#
_symmetry.space_group_name_H-M   'P 1'
#
loop_
_entity.id
_entity.type
_entity.pdbx_description
1 polymer ?
#
loop_
_entity_poly.entity_id
_entity_poly.type
_entity_poly.pdbx_seq_one_letter_code
_entity_poly.pdbx_strand_id
1 'polypeptide(L)'
;MPTFETPTAIILTVDVPMGYVEIAATDRNDTVVEVTPSNPKRSGDVQLASEATVIFTDNTVAVRVPKKLSLFGPGDSVGVRIALPTGSAVTVDAAYATVRTTGELGESRVTSAYGAVTLQHTASLTLNSAHGEVDVHRVAGDLDATTGHGRLRVDRVDGEARIKGSYGDIGLGEVGGVIDARTSGGISVDRAGSDVSIRSAHGAIQVREVSGGTVRLENANARVQVGVPAGMAAWVDAASQHAAVRNELTAEPGPRADDRTVELRLRNNYGDIIIHRAI
;
A
#
# COMPACT_ATOMS: atom_id res chain seq x y z
N MET A 1 16.82 -27.57 3.67
CA MET A 1 16.10 -26.41 4.25
C MET A 1 16.90 -25.94 5.45
N PRO A 2 17.58 -24.80 5.39
CA PRO A 2 18.20 -24.20 6.55
C PRO A 2 17.14 -23.81 7.57
N THR A 3 17.42 -24.13 8.84
CA THR A 3 16.57 -23.80 9.99
C THR A 3 17.45 -23.15 11.05
N PHE A 4 17.01 -22.06 11.62
CA PHE A 4 17.74 -21.27 12.61
C PHE A 4 16.89 -21.12 13.87
N GLU A 5 17.50 -21.28 15.03
CA GLU A 5 16.83 -20.96 16.30
C GLU A 5 16.66 -19.44 16.41
N THR A 6 15.42 -18.99 16.45
CA THR A 6 15.04 -17.56 16.50
C THR A 6 13.85 -17.41 17.46
N PRO A 7 14.11 -17.45 18.78
CA PRO A 7 13.05 -17.42 19.79
C PRO A 7 12.32 -16.07 19.88
N THR A 8 12.82 -15.06 19.20
CA THR A 8 12.23 -13.70 19.12
C THR A 8 12.13 -13.24 17.68
N ALA A 9 11.42 -12.16 17.44
CA ALA A 9 11.35 -11.49 16.16
C ALA A 9 12.75 -11.18 15.60
N ILE A 10 12.94 -11.38 14.31
CA ILE A 10 14.21 -11.22 13.59
C ILE A 10 14.12 -10.11 12.53
N ILE A 11 15.26 -9.85 11.90
CA ILE A 11 15.35 -9.07 10.68
C ILE A 11 15.49 -10.05 9.51
N LEU A 12 14.61 -9.98 8.53
CA LEU A 12 14.69 -10.75 7.30
C LEU A 12 15.00 -9.83 6.12
N THR A 13 16.01 -10.20 5.33
CA THR A 13 16.29 -9.56 4.04
C THR A 13 16.22 -10.58 2.91
N VAL A 14 15.47 -10.27 1.84
CA VAL A 14 15.24 -11.16 0.70
C VAL A 14 15.53 -10.42 -0.58
N ASP A 15 16.46 -10.89 -1.40
CA ASP A 15 16.73 -10.38 -2.76
C ASP A 15 16.47 -11.50 -3.77
N VAL A 16 15.38 -11.36 -4.55
CA VAL A 16 14.94 -12.37 -5.54
C VAL A 16 14.71 -11.70 -6.89
N PRO A 17 15.54 -11.99 -7.90
CA PRO A 17 15.40 -11.38 -9.21
C PRO A 17 14.16 -11.86 -9.98
N MET A 18 13.77 -13.13 -9.84
CA MET A 18 12.62 -13.69 -10.55
C MET A 18 12.03 -14.90 -9.82
N GLY A 19 10.69 -14.96 -9.73
CA GLY A 19 9.97 -16.10 -9.15
C GLY A 19 8.86 -15.70 -8.18
N TYR A 20 8.87 -16.26 -6.97
CA TYR A 20 7.95 -15.88 -5.93
C TYR A 20 8.59 -15.90 -4.54
N VAL A 21 8.08 -15.06 -3.65
CA VAL A 21 8.46 -14.97 -2.23
C VAL A 21 7.22 -15.13 -1.39
N GLU A 22 7.18 -16.15 -0.54
CA GLU A 22 6.12 -16.39 0.43
C GLU A 22 6.71 -16.31 1.84
N ILE A 23 6.19 -15.41 2.67
CA ILE A 23 6.65 -15.20 4.05
C ILE A 23 5.46 -15.45 4.98
N ALA A 24 5.60 -16.38 5.91
CA ALA A 24 4.61 -16.69 6.91
C ALA A 24 5.13 -16.35 8.31
N ALA A 25 4.57 -15.30 8.93
CA ALA A 25 4.83 -14.94 10.31
C ALA A 25 3.84 -15.67 11.23
N THR A 26 4.36 -16.49 12.13
CA THR A 26 3.55 -17.30 13.04
C THR A 26 4.15 -17.32 14.43
N ASP A 27 3.42 -17.82 15.42
CA ASP A 27 3.95 -18.05 16.78
C ASP A 27 4.89 -19.24 16.76
N ARG A 28 6.19 -18.97 16.55
CA ARG A 28 7.26 -19.95 16.44
C ARG A 28 8.57 -19.39 16.99
N ASN A 29 9.51 -20.26 17.31
CA ASN A 29 10.84 -19.93 17.88
C ASN A 29 12.00 -20.34 16.96
N ASP A 30 11.71 -20.55 15.70
CA ASP A 30 12.70 -20.83 14.67
C ASP A 30 12.38 -20.10 13.38
N THR A 31 13.35 -19.95 12.51
CA THR A 31 13.15 -19.48 11.14
C THR A 31 13.55 -20.57 10.18
N VAL A 32 12.64 -20.91 9.28
CA VAL A 32 12.86 -21.93 8.25
C VAL A 32 12.84 -21.25 6.89
N VAL A 33 13.85 -21.52 6.08
CA VAL A 33 13.96 -20.99 4.72
C VAL A 33 14.01 -22.15 3.73
N GLU A 34 13.16 -22.11 2.73
CA GLU A 34 13.16 -23.05 1.63
C GLU A 34 13.35 -22.30 0.31
N VAL A 35 14.36 -22.67 -0.46
CA VAL A 35 14.56 -22.16 -1.82
C VAL A 35 14.44 -23.33 -2.78
N THR A 36 13.51 -23.24 -3.72
CA THR A 36 13.20 -24.30 -4.71
C THR A 36 13.22 -23.74 -6.11
N PRO A 37 13.58 -24.57 -7.13
CA PRO A 37 13.39 -24.17 -8.52
C PRO A 37 11.90 -23.97 -8.82
N SER A 38 11.51 -22.91 -9.52
CA SER A 38 10.13 -22.74 -9.97
C SER A 38 9.66 -23.89 -10.88
N ASN A 39 10.57 -24.39 -11.72
CA ASN A 39 10.36 -25.59 -12.48
C ASN A 39 11.53 -26.58 -12.30
N PRO A 40 11.32 -27.70 -11.58
CA PRO A 40 12.38 -28.67 -11.33
C PRO A 40 12.90 -29.42 -12.60
N LYS A 41 12.20 -29.28 -13.73
CA LYS A 41 12.66 -29.85 -15.02
C LYS A 41 13.55 -28.90 -15.82
N ARG A 42 13.68 -27.63 -15.41
CA ARG A 42 14.57 -26.66 -16.04
C ARG A 42 15.90 -26.63 -15.29
N SER A 43 16.98 -26.98 -15.99
CA SER A 43 18.33 -26.98 -15.41
C SER A 43 18.75 -25.60 -14.87
N GLY A 44 18.34 -24.51 -15.53
CA GLY A 44 18.61 -23.14 -15.08
C GLY A 44 17.95 -22.79 -13.76
N ASP A 45 16.67 -23.15 -13.56
CA ASP A 45 15.97 -22.94 -12.30
C ASP A 45 16.60 -23.77 -11.16
N VAL A 46 16.96 -25.02 -11.46
CA VAL A 46 17.64 -25.92 -10.50
C VAL A 46 19.00 -25.35 -10.11
N GLN A 47 19.79 -24.91 -11.06
CA GLN A 47 21.06 -24.28 -10.82
C GLN A 47 20.91 -22.98 -10.00
N LEU A 48 19.97 -22.11 -10.39
CA LEU A 48 19.71 -20.86 -9.68
C LEU A 48 19.32 -21.11 -8.22
N ALA A 49 18.45 -22.08 -7.96
CA ALA A 49 18.07 -22.46 -6.60
C ALA A 49 19.26 -23.00 -5.78
N SER A 50 20.17 -23.76 -6.40
CA SER A 50 21.38 -24.29 -5.75
C SER A 50 22.43 -23.22 -5.43
N GLU A 51 22.45 -22.11 -6.18
CA GLU A 51 23.35 -20.98 -5.99
C GLU A 51 22.80 -19.93 -5.00
N ALA A 52 21.55 -20.07 -4.59
CA ALA A 52 20.97 -19.19 -3.58
C ALA A 52 21.70 -19.35 -2.24
N THR A 53 21.94 -18.22 -1.59
CA THR A 53 22.62 -18.18 -0.28
C THR A 53 21.63 -17.80 0.80
N VAL A 54 21.71 -18.50 1.94
CA VAL A 54 20.94 -18.20 3.15
C VAL A 54 21.93 -18.10 4.30
N ILE A 55 22.01 -16.92 4.91
CA ILE A 55 22.97 -16.61 5.98
C ILE A 55 22.18 -16.11 7.19
N PHE A 56 22.56 -16.60 8.38
CA PHE A 56 22.04 -16.10 9.64
C PHE A 56 23.20 -15.53 10.46
N THR A 57 23.11 -14.25 10.79
CA THR A 57 24.10 -13.53 11.60
C THR A 57 23.41 -12.40 12.35
N ASP A 58 23.74 -12.21 13.62
CA ASP A 58 23.27 -11.09 14.44
C ASP A 58 21.73 -10.87 14.35
N ASN A 59 20.97 -11.94 14.59
CA ASN A 59 19.50 -11.94 14.52
C ASN A 59 18.93 -11.56 13.14
N THR A 60 19.76 -11.61 12.09
CA THR A 60 19.37 -11.29 10.71
C THR A 60 19.48 -12.52 9.83
N VAL A 61 18.38 -12.88 9.17
CA VAL A 61 18.37 -13.89 8.09
C VAL A 61 18.44 -13.16 6.76
N ALA A 62 19.45 -13.44 5.97
CA ALA A 62 19.62 -12.90 4.61
C ALA A 62 19.48 -14.01 3.58
N VAL A 63 18.53 -13.85 2.66
CA VAL A 63 18.29 -14.74 1.51
C VAL A 63 18.64 -13.98 0.25
N ARG A 64 19.61 -14.48 -0.51
CA ARG A 64 20.03 -13.89 -1.77
C ARG A 64 20.01 -14.91 -2.89
N VAL A 65 19.32 -14.57 -3.96
CA VAL A 65 19.32 -15.30 -5.21
C VAL A 65 20.14 -14.52 -6.22
N PRO A 66 21.19 -15.12 -6.85
CA PRO A 66 22.07 -14.38 -7.73
C PRO A 66 21.32 -13.89 -8.98
N LYS A 67 21.63 -12.66 -9.41
CA LYS A 67 21.07 -12.06 -10.64
C LYS A 67 21.82 -12.63 -11.84
N LYS A 68 21.16 -13.49 -12.63
CA LYS A 68 21.71 -14.01 -13.89
C LYS A 68 21.12 -13.25 -15.07
N LEU A 69 21.98 -12.72 -15.94
CA LEU A 69 21.54 -12.09 -17.17
C LEU A 69 21.23 -13.19 -18.18
N SER A 70 19.95 -13.38 -18.53
CA SER A 70 19.57 -14.21 -19.66
C SER A 70 19.57 -13.36 -20.93
N LEU A 71 20.44 -13.67 -21.86
CA LEU A 71 20.50 -12.99 -23.17
C LEU A 71 19.44 -13.55 -24.15
N PHE A 72 18.96 -14.77 -23.92
CA PHE A 72 17.98 -15.43 -24.79
C PHE A 72 17.01 -16.27 -23.95
N GLY A 73 15.71 -16.05 -24.14
CA GLY A 73 14.65 -16.83 -23.53
C GLY A 73 14.19 -16.29 -22.15
N PRO A 74 13.17 -16.93 -21.55
CA PRO A 74 12.69 -16.55 -20.22
C PRO A 74 13.78 -16.82 -19.19
N GLY A 75 14.00 -15.86 -18.27
CA GLY A 75 14.96 -15.99 -17.18
C GLY A 75 14.71 -17.20 -16.29
N ASP A 76 15.71 -17.60 -15.54
CA ASP A 76 15.58 -18.64 -14.53
C ASP A 76 14.89 -18.09 -13.28
N SER A 77 14.07 -18.90 -12.63
CA SER A 77 13.23 -18.46 -11.52
C SER A 77 13.20 -19.45 -10.36
N VAL A 78 13.00 -18.90 -9.16
CA VAL A 78 12.96 -19.68 -7.92
C VAL A 78 11.74 -19.35 -7.09
N GLY A 79 11.32 -20.30 -6.26
CA GLY A 79 10.39 -20.08 -5.16
C GLY A 79 11.14 -19.98 -3.84
N VAL A 80 10.88 -18.92 -3.09
CA VAL A 80 11.42 -18.72 -1.75
C VAL A 80 10.27 -18.74 -0.76
N ARG A 81 10.29 -19.73 0.17
CA ARG A 81 9.32 -19.81 1.26
C ARG A 81 10.05 -19.65 2.58
N ILE A 82 9.50 -18.76 3.41
CA ILE A 82 10.10 -18.43 4.70
C ILE A 82 9.00 -18.48 5.76
N ALA A 83 9.25 -19.24 6.80
CA ALA A 83 8.45 -19.22 8.02
C ALA A 83 9.29 -18.63 9.15
N LEU A 84 8.77 -17.62 9.86
CA LEU A 84 9.52 -16.84 10.84
C LEU A 84 8.63 -16.42 12.02
N PRO A 85 9.19 -15.98 13.15
CA PRO A 85 8.43 -15.48 14.29
C PRO A 85 7.62 -14.22 13.96
N THR A 86 6.42 -14.13 14.53
CA THR A 86 5.56 -12.94 14.50
C THR A 86 6.31 -11.69 14.93
N GLY A 87 6.02 -10.53 14.32
CA GLY A 87 6.65 -9.25 14.63
C GLY A 87 8.03 -9.04 13.99
N SER A 88 8.52 -9.99 13.18
CA SER A 88 9.80 -9.87 12.48
C SER A 88 9.77 -8.74 11.44
N ALA A 89 10.85 -7.96 11.40
CA ALA A 89 11.05 -6.93 10.39
C ALA A 89 11.47 -7.56 9.06
N VAL A 90 10.91 -7.04 7.93
CA VAL A 90 11.10 -7.68 6.63
C VAL A 90 11.49 -6.65 5.56
N THR A 91 12.58 -6.94 4.85
CA THR A 91 12.96 -6.19 3.64
C THR A 91 12.98 -7.14 2.46
N VAL A 92 12.17 -6.85 1.43
CA VAL A 92 12.10 -7.63 0.19
C VAL A 92 12.47 -6.75 -0.99
N ASP A 93 13.43 -7.20 -1.79
CA ASP A 93 13.77 -6.66 -3.11
C ASP A 93 13.45 -7.72 -4.16
N ALA A 94 12.40 -7.44 -4.95
CA ALA A 94 11.86 -8.36 -5.95
C ALA A 94 11.83 -7.70 -7.33
N ALA A 95 12.64 -8.17 -8.29
CA ALA A 95 12.62 -7.57 -9.63
C ALA A 95 11.42 -8.06 -10.46
N TYR A 96 11.29 -9.38 -10.65
CA TYR A 96 10.21 -10.02 -11.38
C TYR A 96 9.60 -11.16 -10.55
N ALA A 97 9.12 -10.81 -9.36
CA ALA A 97 8.62 -11.82 -8.43
C ALA A 97 7.32 -11.37 -7.77
N THR A 98 6.44 -12.35 -7.55
CA THR A 98 5.26 -12.16 -6.70
C THR A 98 5.68 -12.25 -5.24
N VAL A 99 5.23 -11.30 -4.42
CA VAL A 99 5.48 -11.28 -2.98
C VAL A 99 4.17 -11.50 -2.24
N ARG A 100 4.14 -12.47 -1.35
CA ARG A 100 2.99 -12.74 -0.49
C ARG A 100 3.43 -12.90 0.95
N THR A 101 2.77 -12.19 1.85
CA THR A 101 3.01 -12.38 3.29
C THR A 101 1.72 -12.75 4.01
N THR A 102 1.85 -13.55 5.06
CA THR A 102 0.75 -13.92 5.96
C THR A 102 1.20 -13.77 7.41
N GLY A 103 0.24 -13.53 8.30
CA GLY A 103 0.51 -13.25 9.70
C GLY A 103 0.92 -11.80 9.96
N GLU A 104 1.45 -11.53 11.13
CA GLU A 104 1.81 -10.19 11.60
C GLU A 104 3.30 -9.95 11.49
N LEU A 105 3.69 -9.05 10.62
CA LEU A 105 5.07 -8.59 10.45
C LEU A 105 5.33 -7.31 11.25
N GLY A 106 6.58 -7.07 11.58
CA GLY A 106 7.09 -5.81 12.10
C GLY A 106 7.19 -4.73 11.01
N GLU A 107 8.19 -3.86 11.10
CA GLU A 107 8.48 -2.90 10.03
C GLU A 107 8.77 -3.65 8.73
N SER A 108 8.07 -3.27 7.67
CA SER A 108 8.20 -3.92 6.36
C SER A 108 8.61 -2.92 5.29
N ARG A 109 9.60 -3.30 4.51
CA ARG A 109 10.04 -2.58 3.31
C ARG A 109 9.98 -3.50 2.11
N VAL A 110 9.19 -3.13 1.11
CA VAL A 110 9.02 -3.94 -0.11
C VAL A 110 9.32 -3.10 -1.33
N THR A 111 10.28 -3.56 -2.14
CA THR A 111 10.57 -3.02 -3.46
C THR A 111 10.23 -4.07 -4.50
N SER A 112 9.36 -3.73 -5.45
CA SER A 112 8.98 -4.60 -6.56
C SER A 112 9.06 -3.84 -7.88
N ALA A 113 9.80 -4.38 -8.84
CA ALA A 113 9.80 -3.80 -10.19
C ALA A 113 8.61 -4.32 -11.00
N TYR A 114 8.38 -5.65 -11.02
CA TYR A 114 7.27 -6.30 -11.72
C TYR A 114 6.76 -7.48 -10.91
N GLY A 115 5.49 -7.50 -10.60
CA GLY A 115 4.84 -8.58 -9.89
C GLY A 115 3.79 -8.09 -8.91
N ALA A 116 2.90 -8.97 -8.52
CA ALA A 116 1.90 -8.67 -7.51
C ALA A 116 2.51 -8.71 -6.11
N VAL A 117 2.08 -7.80 -5.25
CA VAL A 117 2.47 -7.75 -3.84
C VAL A 117 1.21 -7.87 -2.99
N THR A 118 1.14 -8.89 -2.14
CA THR A 118 0.04 -9.08 -1.20
C THR A 118 0.59 -9.15 0.22
N LEU A 119 0.23 -8.20 1.06
CA LEU A 119 0.64 -8.14 2.46
C LEU A 119 -0.59 -8.27 3.38
N GLN A 120 -0.53 -9.16 4.37
CA GLN A 120 -1.64 -9.33 5.28
C GLN A 120 -1.61 -8.27 6.39
N HIS A 121 -0.68 -8.32 7.31
CA HIS A 121 -0.55 -7.35 8.40
C HIS A 121 0.91 -6.94 8.59
N THR A 122 1.14 -5.66 8.84
CA THR A 122 2.47 -5.14 9.16
C THR A 122 2.37 -3.97 10.14
N ALA A 123 3.39 -3.78 10.96
CA ALA A 123 3.44 -2.68 11.92
C ALA A 123 3.58 -1.32 11.20
N SER A 124 4.46 -1.23 10.21
CA SER A 124 4.62 -0.08 9.32
C SER A 124 5.04 -0.57 7.94
N LEU A 125 4.77 0.22 6.88
CA LEU A 125 5.08 -0.19 5.52
C LEU A 125 5.74 0.93 4.71
N THR A 126 6.94 0.64 4.19
CA THR A 126 7.54 1.39 3.08
C THR A 126 7.45 0.54 1.81
N LEU A 127 6.70 1.01 0.82
CA LEU A 127 6.46 0.29 -0.42
C LEU A 127 6.97 1.07 -1.62
N ASN A 128 7.70 0.40 -2.51
CA ASN A 128 8.07 0.93 -3.82
C ASN A 128 7.72 -0.12 -4.89
N SER A 129 6.65 0.13 -5.66
CA SER A 129 6.19 -0.77 -6.72
C SER A 129 6.17 -0.06 -8.06
N ALA A 130 6.99 -0.49 -9.02
CA ALA A 130 7.00 0.13 -10.34
C ALA A 130 5.82 -0.34 -11.21
N HIS A 131 5.57 -1.65 -11.25
CA HIS A 131 4.49 -2.25 -12.03
C HIS A 131 3.87 -3.43 -11.29
N GLY A 132 2.56 -3.52 -11.27
CA GLY A 132 1.83 -4.63 -10.66
C GLY A 132 0.74 -4.16 -9.69
N GLU A 133 -0.07 -5.11 -9.28
CA GLU A 133 -1.10 -4.87 -8.28
C GLU A 133 -0.51 -5.03 -6.88
N VAL A 134 -0.90 -4.14 -5.98
CA VAL A 134 -0.52 -4.18 -4.58
C VAL A 134 -1.77 -4.21 -3.72
N ASP A 135 -1.91 -5.25 -2.93
CA ASP A 135 -2.98 -5.42 -1.97
C ASP A 135 -2.40 -5.53 -0.56
N VAL A 136 -2.81 -4.64 0.33
CA VAL A 136 -2.40 -4.61 1.73
C VAL A 136 -3.64 -4.63 2.61
N HIS A 137 -3.75 -5.61 3.50
CA HIS A 137 -4.92 -5.69 4.38
C HIS A 137 -4.83 -4.67 5.51
N ARG A 138 -3.73 -4.67 6.27
CA ARG A 138 -3.61 -3.74 7.41
C ARG A 138 -2.17 -3.27 7.65
N VAL A 139 -2.04 -1.98 7.89
CA VAL A 139 -0.85 -1.32 8.42
C VAL A 139 -1.23 -0.73 9.78
N ALA A 140 -0.62 -1.24 10.87
CA ALA A 140 -0.95 -0.79 12.23
C ALA A 140 -0.37 0.59 12.58
N GLY A 141 0.62 1.05 11.86
CA GLY A 141 1.23 2.38 11.94
C GLY A 141 1.16 3.10 10.60
N ASP A 142 2.27 3.66 10.17
CA ASP A 142 2.35 4.51 8.99
C ASP A 142 2.61 3.73 7.70
N LEU A 143 2.03 4.24 6.62
CA LEU A 143 2.23 3.80 5.24
C LEU A 143 2.94 4.89 4.43
N ASP A 144 4.10 4.56 3.85
CA ASP A 144 4.75 5.35 2.79
C ASP A 144 4.83 4.49 1.52
N ALA A 145 4.07 4.86 0.49
CA ALA A 145 3.99 4.08 -0.74
C ALA A 145 4.31 4.94 -1.96
N THR A 146 5.17 4.40 -2.82
CA THR A 146 5.40 4.93 -4.17
C THR A 146 5.02 3.87 -5.20
N THR A 147 4.11 4.21 -6.13
CA THR A 147 3.64 3.30 -7.17
C THR A 147 3.78 3.92 -8.56
N GLY A 148 4.23 3.13 -9.52
CA GLY A 148 4.31 3.56 -10.93
C GLY A 148 3.00 3.28 -11.68
N HIS A 149 2.88 2.07 -12.20
CA HIS A 149 1.71 1.58 -12.92
C HIS A 149 1.10 0.39 -12.18
N GLY A 150 -0.21 0.37 -12.08
CA GLY A 150 -0.93 -0.68 -11.37
C GLY A 150 -1.84 -0.09 -10.29
N ARG A 151 -2.57 -0.96 -9.62
CA ARG A 151 -3.47 -0.57 -8.55
C ARG A 151 -2.79 -0.75 -7.19
N LEU A 152 -2.94 0.23 -6.31
CA LEU A 152 -2.66 0.09 -4.89
C LEU A 152 -4.00 0.02 -4.14
N ARG A 153 -4.21 -1.05 -3.40
CA ARG A 153 -5.32 -1.17 -2.47
C ARG A 153 -4.81 -1.43 -1.05
N VAL A 154 -5.31 -0.65 -0.12
CA VAL A 154 -5.02 -0.82 1.30
C VAL A 154 -6.33 -0.79 2.07
N ASP A 155 -6.67 -1.87 2.76
CA ASP A 155 -7.96 -1.95 3.44
C ASP A 155 -7.97 -1.10 4.73
N ARG A 156 -6.84 -1.07 5.49
CA ARG A 156 -6.74 -0.27 6.71
C ARG A 156 -5.33 0.23 7.00
N VAL A 157 -5.24 1.51 7.40
CA VAL A 157 -4.04 2.14 7.96
C VAL A 157 -4.44 2.81 9.27
N ASP A 158 -3.84 2.41 10.39
CA ASP A 158 -4.18 3.01 11.68
C ASP A 158 -3.44 4.35 11.89
N GLY A 159 -2.26 4.54 11.29
CA GLY A 159 -1.45 5.76 11.27
C GLY A 159 -1.67 6.64 10.04
N GLU A 160 -0.62 7.32 9.62
CA GLU A 160 -0.61 8.20 8.44
C GLU A 160 -0.44 7.41 7.13
N ALA A 161 -1.04 7.90 6.04
CA ALA A 161 -0.88 7.36 4.70
C ALA A 161 -0.29 8.41 3.75
N ARG A 162 0.99 8.22 3.36
CA ARG A 162 1.67 9.04 2.33
C ARG A 162 1.85 8.22 1.07
N ILE A 163 1.17 8.64 -0.03
CA ILE A 163 1.14 7.85 -1.25
C ILE A 163 1.45 8.71 -2.47
N LYS A 164 2.41 8.24 -3.26
CA LYS A 164 2.81 8.85 -4.53
C LYS A 164 2.60 7.84 -5.65
N GLY A 165 1.51 8.02 -6.41
CA GLY A 165 1.24 7.24 -7.62
C GLY A 165 1.65 8.02 -8.89
N SER A 166 2.00 7.30 -9.96
CA SER A 166 2.17 7.91 -11.29
C SER A 166 0.89 7.79 -12.10
N TYR A 167 0.48 6.58 -12.45
CA TYR A 167 -0.67 6.34 -13.34
C TYR A 167 -1.72 5.34 -12.79
N GLY A 168 -1.40 4.70 -11.66
CA GLY A 168 -2.29 3.71 -11.05
C GLY A 168 -3.41 4.33 -10.21
N ASP A 169 -4.46 3.56 -10.00
CA ASP A 169 -5.51 3.90 -9.06
C ASP A 169 -5.10 3.57 -7.63
N ILE A 170 -5.53 4.40 -6.69
CA ILE A 170 -5.30 4.24 -5.26
C ILE A 170 -6.64 4.03 -4.56
N GLY A 171 -6.80 2.90 -3.88
CA GLY A 171 -7.94 2.58 -3.04
C GLY A 171 -7.54 2.46 -1.58
N LEU A 172 -8.11 3.27 -0.72
CA LEU A 172 -7.92 3.24 0.72
C LEU A 172 -9.26 2.92 1.40
N GLY A 173 -9.30 1.92 2.24
CA GLY A 173 -10.46 1.64 3.08
C GLY A 173 -10.53 2.65 4.23
N GLU A 174 -10.06 2.29 5.41
CA GLU A 174 -10.01 3.16 6.58
C GLU A 174 -8.60 3.70 6.81
N VAL A 175 -8.47 5.00 7.05
CA VAL A 175 -7.20 5.63 7.46
C VAL A 175 -7.46 6.45 8.72
N GLY A 176 -6.79 6.10 9.82
CA GLY A 176 -6.95 6.77 11.12
C GLY A 176 -6.23 8.11 11.19
N GLY A 177 -5.04 8.21 10.60
CA GLY A 177 -4.20 9.39 10.58
C GLY A 177 -4.40 10.27 9.34
N VAL A 178 -3.42 11.12 9.07
CA VAL A 178 -3.41 12.05 7.93
C VAL A 178 -3.24 11.30 6.62
N ILE A 179 -3.97 11.73 5.59
CA ILE A 179 -3.82 11.23 4.21
C ILE A 179 -3.15 12.30 3.35
N ASP A 180 -2.00 11.96 2.77
CA ASP A 180 -1.38 12.73 1.67
C ASP A 180 -1.21 11.80 0.46
N ALA A 181 -2.08 11.93 -0.54
CA ALA A 181 -2.08 11.05 -1.71
C ALA A 181 -2.12 11.84 -3.02
N ARG A 182 -1.28 11.42 -3.98
CA ARG A 182 -1.24 12.00 -5.32
C ARG A 182 -1.02 10.96 -6.39
N THR A 183 -1.75 11.07 -7.51
CA THR A 183 -1.59 10.23 -8.70
C THR A 183 -2.16 10.93 -9.93
N SER A 184 -1.94 10.39 -11.13
CA SER A 184 -2.73 10.74 -12.31
C SER A 184 -4.01 9.91 -12.43
N GLY A 185 -4.08 8.75 -11.77
CA GLY A 185 -5.23 7.84 -11.72
C GLY A 185 -6.30 8.27 -10.71
N GLY A 186 -7.28 7.40 -10.49
CA GLY A 186 -8.34 7.60 -9.50
C GLY A 186 -7.84 7.41 -8.06
N ILE A 187 -8.47 8.13 -7.12
CA ILE A 187 -8.26 7.93 -5.69
C ILE A 187 -9.61 7.75 -5.00
N SER A 188 -9.77 6.63 -4.32
CA SER A 188 -10.94 6.36 -3.48
C SER A 188 -10.53 6.14 -2.04
N VAL A 189 -11.23 6.78 -1.11
CA VAL A 189 -11.09 6.60 0.33
C VAL A 189 -12.46 6.30 0.90
N ASP A 190 -12.60 5.19 1.62
CA ASP A 190 -13.88 4.84 2.23
C ASP A 190 -14.11 5.67 3.50
N ARG A 191 -13.13 5.71 4.43
CA ARG A 191 -13.22 6.53 5.64
C ARG A 191 -11.90 7.22 5.97
N ALA A 192 -11.95 8.52 6.13
CA ALA A 192 -10.83 9.35 6.55
C ALA A 192 -11.03 9.83 7.98
N GLY A 193 -10.12 9.43 8.88
CA GLY A 193 -10.20 9.73 10.32
C GLY A 193 -9.64 11.10 10.71
N SER A 194 -8.84 11.74 9.85
CA SER A 194 -8.13 12.99 10.13
C SER A 194 -8.03 13.86 8.87
N ASP A 195 -7.05 14.75 8.81
CA ASP A 195 -6.81 15.65 7.68
C ASP A 195 -6.54 14.88 6.38
N VAL A 196 -7.04 15.40 5.27
CA VAL A 196 -6.93 14.79 3.95
C VAL A 196 -6.36 15.79 2.95
N SER A 197 -5.30 15.42 2.25
CA SER A 197 -4.74 16.14 1.11
C SER A 197 -4.62 15.19 -0.08
N ILE A 198 -5.51 15.33 -1.06
CA ILE A 198 -5.54 14.44 -2.23
C ILE A 198 -5.45 15.26 -3.51
N ARG A 199 -4.58 14.82 -4.43
CA ARG A 199 -4.42 15.40 -5.76
C ARG A 199 -4.47 14.33 -6.84
N SER A 200 -5.29 14.57 -7.87
CA SER A 200 -5.32 13.75 -9.07
C SER A 200 -5.33 14.62 -10.33
N ALA A 201 -4.71 14.11 -11.40
CA ALA A 201 -4.73 14.82 -12.68
C ALA A 201 -5.90 14.39 -13.57
N HIS A 202 -6.17 13.09 -13.67
CA HIS A 202 -7.14 12.55 -14.65
C HIS A 202 -8.22 11.66 -14.04
N GLY A 203 -7.90 10.91 -12.97
CA GLY A 203 -8.85 10.03 -12.32
C GLY A 203 -9.75 10.76 -11.34
N ALA A 204 -10.92 10.19 -11.03
CA ALA A 204 -11.83 10.75 -10.04
C ALA A 204 -11.28 10.68 -8.62
N ILE A 205 -11.63 11.65 -7.79
CA ILE A 205 -11.37 11.63 -6.36
C ILE A 205 -12.70 11.38 -5.64
N GLN A 206 -12.75 10.34 -4.82
CA GLN A 206 -13.90 10.01 -4.00
C GLN A 206 -13.48 9.77 -2.55
N VAL A 207 -14.00 10.56 -1.63
CA VAL A 207 -13.91 10.32 -0.19
C VAL A 207 -15.33 10.08 0.31
N ARG A 208 -15.65 8.84 0.70
CA ARG A 208 -17.03 8.46 1.05
C ARG A 208 -17.46 9.03 2.39
N GLU A 209 -16.53 9.05 3.37
CA GLU A 209 -16.81 9.58 4.70
C GLU A 209 -15.58 10.28 5.27
N VAL A 210 -15.77 11.47 5.79
CA VAL A 210 -14.77 12.24 6.53
C VAL A 210 -15.17 12.33 8.00
N SER A 211 -14.20 12.24 8.92
CA SER A 211 -14.48 12.26 10.36
C SER A 211 -14.23 13.60 11.02
N GLY A 212 -13.68 14.58 10.30
CA GLY A 212 -13.37 15.94 10.78
C GLY A 212 -12.09 16.47 10.11
N GLY A 213 -11.55 17.55 10.66
CA GLY A 213 -10.29 18.16 10.19
C GLY A 213 -10.44 18.97 8.91
N THR A 214 -9.32 19.13 8.19
CA THR A 214 -9.28 19.84 6.90
C THR A 214 -9.15 18.85 5.75
N VAL A 215 -10.08 18.90 4.81
CA VAL A 215 -10.12 18.06 3.62
C VAL A 215 -9.82 18.91 2.38
N ARG A 216 -8.62 18.74 1.80
CA ARG A 216 -8.21 19.40 0.57
C ARG A 216 -8.18 18.41 -0.58
N LEU A 217 -9.05 18.61 -1.57
CA LEU A 217 -9.12 17.78 -2.77
C LEU A 217 -8.89 18.66 -4.00
N GLU A 218 -7.92 18.30 -4.82
CA GLU A 218 -7.55 19.02 -6.03
C GLU A 218 -7.56 18.06 -7.23
N ASN A 219 -8.34 18.37 -8.27
CA ASN A 219 -8.39 17.56 -9.49
C ASN A 219 -8.31 18.46 -10.73
N ALA A 220 -7.74 17.94 -11.81
CA ALA A 220 -7.72 18.67 -13.07
C ALA A 220 -8.93 18.33 -13.97
N ASN A 221 -9.28 17.05 -14.13
CA ASN A 221 -10.19 16.66 -15.23
C ASN A 221 -11.43 15.87 -14.79
N ALA A 222 -11.38 15.12 -13.70
CA ALA A 222 -12.47 14.22 -13.35
C ALA A 222 -13.24 14.71 -12.12
N ARG A 223 -14.31 14.00 -11.78
CA ARG A 223 -15.20 14.32 -10.66
C ARG A 223 -14.46 14.28 -9.32
N VAL A 224 -14.81 15.20 -8.44
CA VAL A 224 -14.47 15.20 -7.01
C VAL A 224 -15.73 14.97 -6.20
N GLN A 225 -15.74 13.98 -5.33
CA GLN A 225 -16.88 13.65 -4.49
C GLN A 225 -16.45 13.48 -3.03
N VAL A 226 -17.20 14.09 -2.11
CA VAL A 226 -16.95 13.97 -0.67
C VAL A 226 -18.26 13.81 0.10
N GLY A 227 -18.28 12.84 1.02
CA GLY A 227 -19.39 12.56 1.92
C GLY A 227 -19.13 13.09 3.32
N VAL A 228 -20.06 13.84 3.86
CA VAL A 228 -20.03 14.42 5.22
C VAL A 228 -21.04 13.68 6.09
N PRO A 229 -20.67 13.09 7.24
CA PRO A 229 -21.60 12.40 8.12
C PRO A 229 -22.76 13.28 8.59
N ALA A 230 -23.89 12.64 8.89
CA ALA A 230 -25.01 13.32 9.51
C ALA A 230 -24.58 13.91 10.89
N GLY A 231 -25.08 15.10 11.21
CA GLY A 231 -24.74 15.80 12.47
C GLY A 231 -23.35 16.43 12.51
N MET A 232 -22.62 16.44 11.39
CA MET A 232 -21.35 17.17 11.26
C MET A 232 -21.57 18.47 10.49
N ALA A 233 -21.13 19.59 11.06
CA ALA A 233 -21.13 20.88 10.39
C ALA A 233 -19.96 20.99 9.42
N ALA A 234 -20.21 21.46 8.19
CA ALA A 234 -19.18 21.59 7.17
C ALA A 234 -19.01 23.07 6.77
N TRP A 235 -17.78 23.55 6.88
CA TRP A 235 -17.39 24.77 6.17
C TRP A 235 -16.93 24.37 4.76
N VAL A 236 -17.52 24.99 3.72
CA VAL A 236 -17.30 24.58 2.34
C VAL A 236 -16.73 25.72 1.52
N ASP A 237 -15.53 25.53 0.99
CA ASP A 237 -14.90 26.35 -0.04
C ASP A 237 -14.64 25.46 -1.27
N ALA A 238 -15.55 25.49 -2.24
CA ALA A 238 -15.51 24.64 -3.41
C ALA A 238 -15.64 25.46 -4.70
N ALA A 239 -14.72 25.21 -5.64
CA ALA A 239 -14.74 25.87 -6.96
C ALA A 239 -14.31 24.91 -8.06
N SER A 240 -15.09 24.89 -9.16
CA SER A 240 -14.73 24.30 -10.44
C SER A 240 -14.67 25.38 -11.50
N GLN A 241 -13.65 25.36 -12.37
CA GLN A 241 -13.49 26.40 -13.39
C GLN A 241 -14.47 26.25 -14.56
N HIS A 242 -14.75 25.01 -14.97
CA HIS A 242 -15.52 24.71 -16.18
C HIS A 242 -16.69 23.75 -15.96
N ALA A 243 -17.00 23.38 -14.71
CA ALA A 243 -18.05 22.43 -14.40
C ALA A 243 -18.85 22.85 -13.16
N ALA A 244 -19.85 22.06 -12.79
CA ALA A 244 -20.78 22.39 -11.72
C ALA A 244 -20.22 22.04 -10.33
N VAL A 245 -20.57 22.87 -9.34
CA VAL A 245 -20.44 22.55 -7.92
C VAL A 245 -21.83 22.26 -7.37
N ARG A 246 -22.06 21.03 -6.90
CA ARG A 246 -23.32 20.59 -6.31
C ARG A 246 -23.09 20.34 -4.83
N ASN A 247 -23.64 21.21 -4.00
CA ASN A 247 -23.65 21.02 -2.56
C ASN A 247 -25.05 20.56 -2.13
N GLU A 248 -25.17 19.31 -1.73
CA GLU A 248 -26.41 18.66 -1.30
C GLU A 248 -26.58 18.71 0.23
N LEU A 249 -25.66 19.38 0.94
CA LEU A 249 -25.79 19.59 2.38
C LEU A 249 -26.85 20.66 2.65
N THR A 250 -27.68 20.42 3.67
CA THR A 250 -28.62 21.44 4.15
C THR A 250 -27.83 22.57 4.81
N ALA A 251 -28.15 23.82 4.44
CA ALA A 251 -27.60 25.00 5.10
C ALA A 251 -28.12 25.08 6.54
N GLU A 252 -27.21 25.10 7.50
CA GLU A 252 -27.54 25.28 8.92
C GLU A 252 -26.93 26.58 9.44
N PRO A 253 -27.59 27.26 10.41
CA PRO A 253 -26.98 28.41 11.09
C PRO A 253 -25.79 27.91 11.88
N GLY A 254 -24.58 28.29 11.51
CA GLY A 254 -23.27 27.99 12.06
C GLY A 254 -23.12 26.90 13.16
N PRO A 255 -21.96 26.30 13.31
CA PRO A 255 -21.77 25.20 14.26
C PRO A 255 -21.95 25.67 15.70
N ARG A 256 -22.57 24.84 16.53
CA ARG A 256 -22.61 25.00 18.00
C ARG A 256 -21.24 24.60 18.58
N ALA A 257 -20.97 25.02 19.80
CA ALA A 257 -19.66 24.79 20.46
C ALA A 257 -19.26 23.29 20.53
N ASP A 258 -20.24 22.38 20.57
CA ASP A 258 -20.02 20.94 20.69
C ASP A 258 -20.17 20.18 19.35
N ASP A 259 -20.44 20.87 18.25
CA ASP A 259 -20.61 20.25 16.96
C ASP A 259 -19.26 19.77 16.37
N ARG A 260 -19.25 18.55 15.86
CA ARG A 260 -18.12 18.07 15.05
C ARG A 260 -18.10 18.87 13.76
N THR A 261 -16.92 19.36 13.39
CA THR A 261 -16.75 20.22 12.21
C THR A 261 -15.75 19.64 11.23
N VAL A 262 -15.95 19.93 9.95
CA VAL A 262 -15.00 19.64 8.88
C VAL A 262 -14.86 20.87 7.99
N GLU A 263 -13.63 21.15 7.55
CA GLU A 263 -13.33 22.17 6.57
C GLU A 263 -13.06 21.51 5.21
N LEU A 264 -13.89 21.80 4.20
CA LEU A 264 -13.76 21.26 2.85
C LEU A 264 -13.19 22.34 1.93
N ARG A 265 -11.99 22.11 1.38
CA ARG A 265 -11.35 22.94 0.36
C ARG A 265 -11.21 22.15 -0.92
N LEU A 266 -12.14 22.37 -1.87
CA LEU A 266 -12.27 21.56 -3.06
C LEU A 266 -11.99 22.40 -4.32
N ARG A 267 -11.07 21.94 -5.15
CA ARG A 267 -10.70 22.61 -6.40
C ARG A 267 -10.73 21.63 -7.57
N ASN A 268 -11.35 22.05 -8.65
CA ASN A 268 -11.38 21.27 -9.89
C ASN A 268 -11.29 22.19 -11.10
N ASN A 269 -10.75 21.72 -12.21
CA ASN A 269 -10.74 22.50 -13.44
C ASN A 269 -11.94 22.14 -14.33
N TYR A 270 -12.06 20.86 -14.73
CA TYR A 270 -13.05 20.43 -15.72
C TYR A 270 -14.11 19.46 -15.20
N GLY A 271 -13.95 18.90 -14.00
CA GLY A 271 -14.91 17.95 -13.44
C GLY A 271 -15.87 18.58 -12.44
N ASP A 272 -17.02 17.95 -12.25
CA ASP A 272 -17.99 18.33 -11.23
C ASP A 272 -17.42 18.10 -9.82
N ILE A 273 -17.83 18.95 -8.89
CA ILE A 273 -17.64 18.76 -7.45
C ILE A 273 -18.98 18.42 -6.83
N ILE A 274 -19.06 17.31 -6.10
CA ILE A 274 -20.27 16.86 -5.43
C ILE A 274 -19.97 16.70 -3.94
N ILE A 275 -20.75 17.38 -3.12
CA ILE A 275 -20.70 17.31 -1.66
C ILE A 275 -22.06 16.78 -1.20
N HIS A 276 -22.06 15.63 -0.51
CA HIS A 276 -23.30 14.97 -0.09
C HIS A 276 -23.22 14.46 1.34
N ARG A 277 -24.34 14.00 1.91
CA ARG A 277 -24.32 13.29 3.18
C ARG A 277 -23.73 11.89 2.96
N ALA A 278 -22.82 11.46 3.85
CA ALA A 278 -22.30 10.10 3.85
C ALA A 278 -23.45 9.11 4.11
N ILE A 279 -23.44 7.99 3.39
CA ILE A 279 -24.48 6.94 3.43
C ILE A 279 -24.00 5.79 4.28
#